data_64d3f9da2fb675ba43a5cb89740202ba
#
_entry.id   64d3f9da2fb675ba43a5cb89740202ba
#
_cell.length_a   1.000
_cell.length_b   1.000
_cell.length_c   1.000
_cell.angle_alpha   90.00
_cell.angle_beta   90.00
_cell.angle_gamma   90.00
#
_symmetry.space_group_name_H-M   'P 1'
#
loop_
_entity.id
_entity.type
_entity.pdbx_description
1 polymer ?
#
loop_
_entity_poly.entity_id
_entity_poly.type
_entity_poly.pdbx_seq_one_letter_code
_entity_poly.pdbx_strand_id
1 'polypeptide(L)'
;MARIAGVDLPNNKQGEIGLTYIFGIGRSSAKKILDKCGIDPSIKVGDWDDAQVAAIRAEIAAEYRIEGELRSSVQMDIKRLMDIGCYRGIRHRSGLPVRGQSTKNNARTRKGKKKTCLLYTSPSPRDTERSRMPSSA
;
A
#
# COMPACT_ATOMS: atom_id res chain seq x y z
N MET A 1 -22.31 5.48 -11.79
CA MET A 1 -21.00 5.25 -11.15
C MET A 1 -20.01 4.78 -12.20
N ALA A 2 -18.98 5.54 -12.47
CA ALA A 2 -17.95 5.11 -13.43
C ALA A 2 -17.08 4.01 -12.80
N ARG A 3 -17.03 2.83 -13.43
CA ARG A 3 -16.19 1.70 -13.03
C ARG A 3 -15.12 1.47 -14.09
N ILE A 4 -13.85 1.59 -13.69
CA ILE A 4 -12.69 1.41 -14.58
C ILE A 4 -11.75 0.37 -13.96
N ALA A 5 -11.32 -0.61 -14.75
CA ALA A 5 -10.43 -1.70 -14.32
C ALA A 5 -10.89 -2.44 -13.05
N GLY A 6 -12.21 -2.57 -12.87
CA GLY A 6 -12.80 -3.23 -11.69
C GLY A 6 -12.89 -2.34 -10.45
N VAL A 7 -12.41 -1.10 -10.50
CA VAL A 7 -12.45 -0.14 -9.39
C VAL A 7 -13.59 0.86 -9.59
N ASP A 8 -14.41 1.05 -8.58
CA ASP A 8 -15.47 2.04 -8.57
C ASP A 8 -14.90 3.42 -8.21
N LEU A 9 -15.09 4.39 -9.09
CA LEU A 9 -14.57 5.74 -8.91
C LEU A 9 -15.57 6.61 -8.14
N PRO A 10 -15.09 7.47 -7.22
CA PRO A 10 -15.97 8.37 -6.48
C PRO A 10 -16.50 9.50 -7.37
N ASN A 11 -17.82 9.57 -7.52
CA ASN A 11 -18.50 10.54 -8.40
C ASN A 11 -18.26 12.00 -8.01
N ASN A 12 -18.07 12.28 -6.73
CA ASN A 12 -17.93 13.63 -6.18
C ASN A 12 -16.51 14.22 -6.29
N LYS A 13 -15.55 13.44 -6.81
CA LYS A 13 -14.15 13.88 -6.98
C LYS A 13 -13.89 14.34 -8.41
N GLN A 14 -12.93 15.28 -8.55
CA GLN A 14 -12.41 15.69 -9.85
C GLN A 14 -11.76 14.49 -10.57
N GLY A 15 -11.78 14.50 -11.88
CA GLY A 15 -11.26 13.43 -12.71
C GLY A 15 -9.81 13.05 -12.40
N GLU A 16 -8.96 14.06 -12.24
CA GLU A 16 -7.55 13.84 -11.87
C GLU A 16 -7.40 13.07 -10.56
N ILE A 17 -8.24 13.36 -9.55
CA ILE A 17 -8.21 12.70 -8.25
C ILE A 17 -8.93 11.36 -8.30
N GLY A 18 -10.03 11.27 -9.02
CA GLY A 18 -10.81 10.04 -9.20
C GLY A 18 -9.95 8.91 -9.79
N LEU A 19 -9.17 9.18 -10.82
CA LEU A 19 -8.28 8.19 -11.43
C LEU A 19 -7.17 7.69 -10.50
N THR A 20 -6.75 8.47 -9.51
CA THR A 20 -5.72 8.01 -8.54
C THR A 20 -6.20 6.92 -7.59
N TYR A 21 -7.49 6.60 -7.57
CA TYR A 21 -8.01 5.45 -6.82
C TYR A 21 -7.63 4.12 -7.47
N ILE A 22 -7.25 4.13 -8.76
CA ILE A 22 -6.75 2.96 -9.47
C ILE A 22 -5.28 2.74 -9.11
N PHE A 23 -4.94 1.56 -8.60
CA PHE A 23 -3.56 1.23 -8.28
C PHE A 23 -2.69 1.23 -9.54
N GLY A 24 -1.66 2.07 -9.55
CA GLY A 24 -0.75 2.26 -10.69
C GLY A 24 -0.92 3.60 -11.39
N ILE A 25 -2.01 4.34 -11.13
CA ILE A 25 -2.24 5.67 -11.68
C ILE A 25 -2.02 6.72 -10.59
N GLY A 26 -1.01 7.57 -10.78
CA GLY A 26 -0.77 8.74 -9.95
C GLY A 26 -1.37 10.01 -10.57
N ARG A 27 -1.32 11.14 -9.87
CA ARG A 27 -1.85 12.42 -10.36
C ARG A 27 -1.26 12.84 -11.71
N SER A 28 0.04 12.67 -11.90
CA SER A 28 0.71 13.01 -13.16
C SER A 28 0.26 12.12 -14.32
N SER A 29 0.07 10.81 -14.07
CA SER A 29 -0.46 9.89 -15.08
C SER A 29 -1.93 10.16 -15.36
N ALA A 30 -2.74 10.48 -14.34
CA ALA A 30 -4.13 10.83 -14.49
C ALA A 30 -4.31 12.06 -15.39
N LYS A 31 -3.51 13.13 -15.20
CA LYS A 31 -3.52 14.30 -16.07
C LYS A 31 -3.21 13.94 -17.52
N LYS A 32 -2.13 13.16 -17.75
CA LYS A 32 -1.74 12.73 -19.10
C LYS A 32 -2.85 11.94 -19.80
N ILE A 33 -3.53 11.06 -19.09
CA ILE A 33 -4.66 10.28 -19.63
C ILE A 33 -5.81 11.20 -20.02
N LEU A 34 -6.20 12.14 -19.14
CA LEU A 34 -7.28 13.07 -19.39
C LEU A 34 -6.93 14.03 -20.53
N ASP A 35 -5.71 14.55 -20.58
CA ASP A 35 -5.24 15.42 -21.67
C ASP A 35 -5.30 14.69 -23.03
N LYS A 36 -4.87 13.42 -23.10
CA LYS A 36 -4.98 12.60 -24.32
C LYS A 36 -6.42 12.34 -24.75
N CYS A 37 -7.31 12.16 -23.79
CA CYS A 37 -8.74 11.98 -24.07
C CYS A 37 -9.48 13.31 -24.34
N GLY A 38 -8.80 14.46 -24.22
CA GLY A 38 -9.41 15.78 -24.40
C GLY A 38 -10.44 16.13 -23.32
N ILE A 39 -10.26 15.62 -22.10
CA ILE A 39 -11.18 15.83 -20.97
C ILE A 39 -10.51 16.76 -19.95
N ASP A 40 -11.22 17.81 -19.54
CA ASP A 40 -10.73 18.71 -18.49
C ASP A 40 -10.57 17.95 -17.17
N PRO A 41 -9.37 17.96 -16.55
CA PRO A 41 -9.11 17.28 -15.27
C PRO A 41 -9.94 17.81 -14.09
N SER A 42 -10.51 19.01 -14.21
CA SER A 42 -11.36 19.63 -13.17
C SER A 42 -12.78 19.07 -13.14
N ILE A 43 -13.24 18.46 -14.22
CA ILE A 43 -14.59 17.87 -14.31
C ILE A 43 -14.70 16.72 -13.31
N LYS A 44 -15.85 16.61 -12.62
CA LYS A 44 -16.11 15.51 -11.68
C LYS A 44 -16.35 14.20 -12.43
N VAL A 45 -15.94 13.11 -11.79
CA VAL A 45 -16.13 11.76 -12.35
C VAL A 45 -17.61 11.44 -12.64
N GLY A 46 -18.52 11.99 -11.83
CA GLY A 46 -19.96 11.81 -12.02
C GLY A 46 -20.56 12.49 -13.25
N ASP A 47 -19.87 13.50 -13.77
CA ASP A 47 -20.31 14.31 -14.92
C ASP A 47 -19.70 13.81 -16.24
N TRP A 48 -18.94 12.71 -16.21
CA TRP A 48 -18.38 12.11 -17.42
C TRP A 48 -19.43 11.39 -18.24
N ASP A 49 -19.37 11.59 -19.55
CA ASP A 49 -20.17 10.85 -20.51
C ASP A 49 -19.65 9.43 -20.72
N ASP A 50 -20.52 8.50 -21.09
CA ASP A 50 -20.14 7.11 -21.33
C ASP A 50 -19.07 6.96 -22.43
N ALA A 51 -19.08 7.84 -23.44
CA ALA A 51 -18.05 7.91 -24.46
C ALA A 51 -16.67 8.29 -23.89
N GLN A 52 -16.64 9.26 -22.98
CA GLN A 52 -15.41 9.67 -22.28
C GLN A 52 -14.86 8.55 -21.40
N VAL A 53 -15.73 7.86 -20.67
CA VAL A 53 -15.33 6.70 -19.83
C VAL A 53 -14.79 5.58 -20.72
N ALA A 54 -15.36 5.32 -21.89
CA ALA A 54 -14.85 4.33 -22.84
C ALA A 54 -13.46 4.71 -23.38
N ALA A 55 -13.25 5.99 -23.73
CA ALA A 55 -11.97 6.50 -24.20
C ALA A 55 -10.87 6.36 -23.12
N ILE A 56 -11.19 6.71 -21.85
CA ILE A 56 -10.27 6.56 -20.73
C ILE A 56 -9.90 5.09 -20.52
N ARG A 57 -10.86 4.15 -20.60
CA ARG A 57 -10.61 2.72 -20.49
C ARG A 57 -9.67 2.23 -21.58
N ALA A 58 -9.89 2.65 -22.82
CA ALA A 58 -9.04 2.25 -23.95
C ALA A 58 -7.60 2.75 -23.79
N GLU A 59 -7.42 4.00 -23.40
CA GLU A 59 -6.10 4.60 -23.17
C GLU A 59 -5.34 3.91 -22.02
N ILE A 60 -6.03 3.63 -20.91
CA ILE A 60 -5.44 2.92 -19.77
C ILE A 60 -5.02 1.50 -20.19
N ALA A 61 -5.86 0.79 -20.93
CA ALA A 61 -5.55 -0.57 -21.37
C ALA A 61 -4.37 -0.62 -22.35
N ALA A 62 -4.17 0.45 -23.15
CA ALA A 62 -3.09 0.51 -24.14
C ALA A 62 -1.71 0.79 -23.53
N GLU A 63 -1.62 1.70 -22.54
CA GLU A 63 -0.33 2.22 -22.08
C GLU A 63 0.03 1.86 -20.64
N TYR A 64 -0.94 1.51 -19.80
CA TYR A 64 -0.72 1.39 -18.35
C TYR A 64 -0.95 -0.02 -17.83
N ARG A 65 0.03 -0.53 -17.09
CA ARG A 65 -0.19 -1.71 -16.26
C ARG A 65 -0.78 -1.25 -14.92
N ILE A 66 -1.92 -1.81 -14.58
CA ILE A 66 -2.68 -1.36 -13.41
C ILE A 66 -3.16 -2.56 -12.57
N GLU A 67 -3.61 -2.26 -11.36
CA GLU A 67 -4.25 -3.18 -10.42
C GLU A 67 -3.57 -4.55 -10.31
N GLY A 68 -4.25 -5.62 -10.68
CA GLY A 68 -3.79 -6.99 -10.48
C GLY A 68 -2.50 -7.32 -11.25
N GLU A 69 -2.37 -6.86 -12.48
CA GLU A 69 -1.18 -7.08 -13.31
C GLU A 69 0.05 -6.40 -12.71
N LEU A 70 -0.09 -5.14 -12.29
CA LEU A 70 0.99 -4.41 -11.64
C LEU A 70 1.39 -5.01 -10.29
N ARG A 71 0.40 -5.42 -9.48
CA ARG A 71 0.66 -6.09 -8.19
C ARG A 71 1.42 -7.40 -8.38
N SER A 72 1.01 -8.20 -9.35
CA SER A 72 1.67 -9.46 -9.69
C SER A 72 3.11 -9.23 -10.16
N SER A 73 3.32 -8.25 -11.05
CA SER A 73 4.65 -7.86 -11.52
C SER A 73 5.56 -7.46 -10.36
N VAL A 74 5.10 -6.58 -9.47
CA VAL A 74 5.87 -6.13 -8.30
C VAL A 74 6.20 -7.31 -7.36
N GLN A 75 5.26 -8.24 -7.15
CA GLN A 75 5.52 -9.42 -6.33
C GLN A 75 6.54 -10.36 -6.96
N MET A 76 6.49 -10.56 -8.28
CA MET A 76 7.49 -11.34 -9.00
C MET A 76 8.88 -10.70 -8.93
N ASP A 77 8.98 -9.38 -9.05
CA ASP A 77 10.24 -8.66 -8.89
C ASP A 77 10.84 -8.84 -7.49
N ILE A 78 10.00 -8.73 -6.44
CA ILE A 78 10.43 -8.98 -5.06
C ILE A 78 10.87 -10.42 -4.87
N LYS A 79 10.12 -11.40 -5.40
CA LYS A 79 10.48 -12.81 -5.36
C LYS A 79 11.82 -13.06 -6.03
N ARG A 80 12.02 -12.50 -7.22
CA ARG A 80 13.30 -12.59 -7.93
C ARG A 80 14.48 -12.06 -7.10
N LEU A 81 14.31 -10.92 -6.42
CA LEU A 81 15.35 -10.38 -5.52
C LEU A 81 15.66 -11.33 -4.35
N MET A 82 14.64 -11.99 -3.80
CA MET A 82 14.82 -12.96 -2.72
C MET A 82 15.52 -14.24 -3.20
N ASP A 83 15.20 -14.71 -4.41
CA ASP A 83 15.78 -15.92 -5.00
C ASP A 83 17.25 -15.73 -5.36
N ILE A 84 17.62 -14.54 -5.86
CA ILE A 84 19.02 -14.15 -6.11
C ILE A 84 19.82 -14.03 -4.80
N GLY A 85 19.16 -13.84 -3.65
CA GLY A 85 19.83 -13.69 -2.35
C GLY A 85 20.56 -12.36 -2.15
N CYS A 86 20.23 -11.33 -2.95
CA CYS A 86 20.83 -10.02 -2.80
C CYS A 86 20.42 -9.33 -1.48
N TYR A 87 21.18 -8.32 -1.05
CA TYR A 87 20.89 -7.57 0.17
C TYR A 87 19.44 -7.09 0.25
N ARG A 88 18.91 -6.52 -0.83
CA ARG A 88 17.51 -6.06 -0.92
C ARG A 88 16.52 -7.21 -0.73
N GLY A 89 16.80 -8.37 -1.32
CA GLY A 89 15.97 -9.57 -1.17
C GLY A 89 15.96 -10.09 0.26
N ILE A 90 17.11 -10.14 0.93
CA ILE A 90 17.20 -10.51 2.35
C ILE A 90 16.39 -9.55 3.23
N ARG A 91 16.46 -8.25 2.95
CA ARG A 91 15.68 -7.24 3.67
C ARG A 91 14.17 -7.40 3.46
N HIS A 92 13.75 -7.73 2.24
CA HIS A 92 12.35 -8.05 1.96
C HIS A 92 11.88 -9.29 2.73
N ARG A 93 12.68 -10.35 2.76
CA ARG A 93 12.39 -11.59 3.50
C ARG A 93 12.26 -11.34 5.01
N SER A 94 13.12 -10.50 5.56
CA SER A 94 13.13 -10.16 6.99
C SER A 94 12.08 -9.10 7.38
N GLY A 95 11.32 -8.53 6.43
CA GLY A 95 10.37 -7.46 6.71
C GLY A 95 11.01 -6.16 7.20
N LEU A 96 12.25 -5.88 6.78
CA LEU A 96 13.03 -4.72 7.20
C LEU A 96 13.13 -3.67 6.08
N PRO A 97 13.43 -2.40 6.41
CA PRO A 97 13.66 -1.37 5.41
C PRO A 97 14.74 -1.78 4.40
N VAL A 98 14.49 -1.50 3.11
CA VAL A 98 15.31 -1.96 1.98
C VAL A 98 16.33 -0.92 1.53
N ARG A 99 16.12 0.34 1.90
CA ARG A 99 16.90 1.50 1.40
C ARG A 99 17.94 2.01 2.41
N GLY A 100 18.48 1.15 3.27
CA GLY A 100 19.55 1.51 4.21
C GLY A 100 19.13 2.35 5.42
N GLN A 101 17.83 2.49 5.70
CA GLN A 101 17.36 3.24 6.87
C GLN A 101 17.77 2.54 8.17
N SER A 102 18.01 3.33 9.22
CA SER A 102 18.29 2.83 10.56
C SER A 102 17.13 2.00 11.11
N THR A 103 17.45 0.87 11.74
CA THR A 103 16.45 -0.04 12.31
C THR A 103 16.47 -0.11 13.83
N LYS A 104 17.39 0.61 14.50
CA LYS A 104 17.54 0.58 15.96
C LYS A 104 16.27 1.06 16.67
N ASN A 105 15.74 2.21 16.31
CA ASN A 105 14.63 2.86 17.01
C ASN A 105 13.31 2.84 16.23
N ASN A 106 13.35 3.20 14.96
CA ASN A 106 12.19 3.46 14.11
C ASN A 106 11.94 2.33 13.09
N ALA A 107 11.53 2.66 11.89
CA ALA A 107 11.16 1.73 10.82
C ALA A 107 9.87 0.92 11.11
N ARG A 108 8.92 1.54 11.83
CA ARG A 108 7.67 0.88 12.27
C ARG A 108 6.77 0.48 11.10
N THR A 109 6.77 1.22 10.01
CA THR A 109 5.98 0.90 8.81
C THR A 109 6.28 -0.51 8.29
N ARG A 110 7.56 -0.93 8.29
CA ARG A 110 7.97 -2.27 7.86
C ARG A 110 7.94 -3.31 8.97
N LYS A 111 8.38 -2.94 10.17
CA LYS A 111 8.43 -3.84 11.35
C LYS A 111 7.07 -4.09 11.98
N GLY A 112 6.10 -3.22 11.75
CA GLY A 112 4.82 -3.25 12.44
C GLY A 112 4.87 -2.62 13.85
N LYS A 113 3.77 -2.77 14.59
CA LYS A 113 3.64 -2.24 15.95
C LYS A 113 4.68 -2.85 16.89
N LYS A 114 5.09 -2.10 17.90
CA LYS A 114 5.97 -2.63 18.97
C LYS A 114 5.23 -3.76 19.70
N LYS A 115 5.86 -4.92 19.77
CA LYS A 115 5.38 -6.04 20.60
C LYS A 115 6.20 -6.02 21.88
N THR A 116 5.52 -5.78 23.01
CA THR A 116 6.16 -5.82 24.33
C THR A 116 6.26 -7.27 24.79
N CYS A 117 7.47 -7.78 24.92
CA CYS A 117 7.70 -9.18 25.30
C CYS A 117 7.32 -9.45 26.78
N LEU A 118 7.41 -8.41 27.62
CA LEU A 118 7.28 -8.55 29.07
C LEU A 118 5.83 -8.67 29.60
N LEU A 119 4.82 -8.38 28.78
CA LEU A 119 3.41 -8.44 29.20
C LEU A 119 2.88 -9.89 29.36
N TYR A 120 3.59 -10.88 28.86
CA TYR A 120 3.17 -12.29 28.85
C TYR A 120 4.19 -13.23 29.48
N THR A 121 5.26 -12.70 30.07
CA THR A 121 6.17 -13.51 30.89
C THR A 121 5.48 -13.81 32.20
N SER A 122 5.61 -15.04 32.68
CA SER A 122 5.27 -15.42 34.05
C SER A 122 5.81 -14.38 35.05
N PRO A 123 5.10 -14.10 36.15
CA PRO A 123 5.57 -13.16 37.15
C PRO A 123 7.01 -13.48 37.56
N SER A 124 7.81 -12.44 37.78
CA SER A 124 9.21 -12.64 38.18
C SER A 124 9.29 -13.47 39.45
N PRO A 125 10.36 -14.21 39.69
CA PRO A 125 10.54 -14.95 40.95
C PRO A 125 10.34 -14.08 42.19
N ARG A 126 10.71 -12.81 42.11
CA ARG A 126 10.52 -11.84 43.18
C ARG A 126 9.03 -11.49 43.41
N ASP A 127 8.20 -11.45 42.38
CA ASP A 127 6.77 -11.20 42.52
C ASP A 127 6.06 -12.42 43.10
N THR A 128 6.50 -13.63 42.79
CA THR A 128 5.96 -14.87 43.35
C THR A 128 6.37 -15.04 44.84
N GLU A 129 7.53 -14.57 45.24
CA GLU A 129 7.96 -14.58 46.64
C GLU A 129 7.16 -13.62 47.51
N ARG A 130 6.85 -12.40 47.02
CA ARG A 130 5.97 -11.45 47.74
C ARG A 130 4.56 -11.97 47.94
N SER A 131 4.03 -12.73 47.01
CA SER A 131 2.69 -13.33 47.17
C SER A 131 2.65 -14.51 48.16
N ARG A 132 3.83 -15.05 48.54
CA ARG A 132 3.97 -16.17 49.51
C ARG A 132 4.31 -15.74 50.91
N MET A 133 4.55 -14.43 51.15
CA MET A 133 4.72 -13.97 52.54
C MET A 133 3.37 -14.06 53.28
N PRO A 134 3.30 -14.89 54.37
CA PRO A 134 2.13 -14.89 55.20
C PRO A 134 1.97 -13.51 55.77
N SER A 135 0.73 -12.95 55.74
CA SER A 135 0.40 -11.77 56.49
C SER A 135 0.64 -12.14 57.97
N SER A 136 1.70 -11.63 58.55
CA SER A 136 1.90 -11.72 60.00
C SER A 136 0.67 -11.10 60.68
N ALA A 137 -0.04 -11.94 61.38
CA ALA A 137 -1.11 -11.56 62.30
C ALA A 137 -0.58 -10.61 63.39
#